data_3ca346ab5645fd9a37e742036ffcbf25
#
_entry.id   3ca346ab5645fd9a37e742036ffcbf25
#
_cell.length_a   1.000
_cell.length_b   1.000
_cell.length_c   1.000
_cell.angle_alpha   90.00
_cell.angle_beta   90.00
_cell.angle_gamma   90.00
#
_symmetry.space_group_name_H-M   'P 1'
#
loop_
_entity.id
_entity.type
_entity.pdbx_description
1 polymer ?
#
loop_
_entity_poly.entity_id
_entity_poly.type
_entity_poly.pdbx_seq_one_letter_code
_entity_poly.pdbx_strand_id
1 'polypeptide(L)'
;LDRQVFVPSVTIQVDVEQWDKRARELGGSGPTLLLGFGVRCGKGLGWLAEDGMVNISIPISERTPGDTRANALTNVTFTVDPDEVTTDLSGARVKFKEALQRLGEEGNELLGPLPLVPFVPQSAVRRLEGMVLKDKEVACSYLGELDPATNRPDGSDAASTYLLPFEQGITFRDIRRADGIFHPVISGRVNGRVWIAIGFSNAECTTTRDELAAVAHSALDDMGLSGTVE
;
A
#
# COMPACT_ATOMS: atom_id res chain seq x y z
N LEU A 1 -19.59 21.00 1.20
CA LEU A 1 -18.65 20.31 0.29
C LEU A 1 -17.20 20.31 0.78
N ASP A 2 -16.86 21.13 1.78
CA ASP A 2 -15.53 21.16 2.43
C ASP A 2 -15.57 20.46 3.81
N ARG A 3 -16.52 19.54 4.03
CA ARG A 3 -16.57 18.76 5.24
C ARG A 3 -15.38 17.79 5.26
N GLN A 4 -14.65 17.79 6.37
CA GLN A 4 -13.62 16.79 6.63
C GLN A 4 -14.23 15.38 6.67
N VAL A 5 -13.52 14.41 6.12
CA VAL A 5 -13.90 13.01 6.07
C VAL A 5 -12.78 12.20 6.71
N PHE A 6 -13.17 11.23 7.53
CA PHE A 6 -12.26 10.20 8.01
C PHE A 6 -12.37 9.01 7.07
N VAL A 7 -11.24 8.62 6.49
CA VAL A 7 -11.17 7.43 5.64
C VAL A 7 -11.26 6.20 6.55
N PRO A 8 -12.25 5.31 6.33
CA PRO A 8 -12.34 4.07 7.08
C PRO A 8 -11.05 3.26 6.95
N SER A 9 -10.60 2.68 8.04
CA SER A 9 -9.39 1.85 8.07
C SER A 9 -9.61 0.63 8.95
N VAL A 10 -8.94 -0.45 8.63
CA VAL A 10 -8.88 -1.69 9.42
C VAL A 10 -7.45 -2.14 9.59
N THR A 11 -7.20 -2.86 10.67
CA THR A 11 -5.93 -3.51 10.97
C THR A 11 -6.12 -5.02 10.99
N ILE A 12 -5.13 -5.73 10.50
CA ILE A 12 -5.15 -7.17 10.39
C ILE A 12 -3.91 -7.72 11.10
N GLN A 13 -4.05 -8.84 11.78
CA GLN A 13 -2.95 -9.57 12.37
C GLN A 13 -2.98 -11.02 11.89
N VAL A 14 -1.82 -11.49 11.40
CA VAL A 14 -1.60 -12.86 10.95
C VAL A 14 -0.38 -13.43 11.69
N ASP A 15 -0.41 -14.71 11.98
CA ASP A 15 0.76 -15.40 12.53
C ASP A 15 1.93 -15.38 11.53
N VAL A 16 3.15 -15.10 12.01
CA VAL A 16 4.33 -14.94 11.13
C VAL A 16 4.72 -16.25 10.44
N GLU A 17 4.57 -17.40 11.11
CA GLU A 17 4.92 -18.69 10.53
C GLU A 17 3.94 -19.08 9.42
N GLN A 18 2.64 -18.82 9.64
CA GLN A 18 1.59 -19.00 8.64
C GLN A 18 1.85 -18.11 7.42
N TRP A 19 2.17 -16.84 7.63
CA TRP A 19 2.50 -15.89 6.59
C TRP A 19 3.68 -16.33 5.74
N ASP A 20 4.78 -16.71 6.38
CA ASP A 20 6.00 -17.12 5.68
C ASP A 20 5.84 -18.46 4.95
N LYS A 21 5.10 -19.40 5.55
CA LYS A 21 4.76 -20.66 4.91
C LYS A 21 3.97 -20.42 3.64
N ARG A 22 2.90 -19.60 3.73
CA ARG A 22 2.03 -19.32 2.59
C ARG A 22 2.76 -18.55 1.48
N ALA A 23 3.61 -17.60 1.84
CA ALA A 23 4.44 -16.88 0.86
C ALA A 23 5.31 -17.85 0.04
N ARG A 24 5.93 -18.83 0.69
CA ARG A 24 6.76 -19.85 0.02
C ARG A 24 5.93 -20.78 -0.87
N GLU A 25 4.76 -21.22 -0.39
CA GLU A 25 3.84 -22.09 -1.16
C GLU A 25 3.41 -21.44 -2.47
N LEU A 26 3.21 -20.13 -2.47
CA LEU A 26 2.85 -19.36 -3.66
C LEU A 26 4.07 -18.92 -4.50
N GLY A 27 5.28 -19.41 -4.23
CA GLY A 27 6.49 -19.02 -4.98
C GLY A 27 6.98 -17.61 -4.71
N GLY A 28 6.49 -16.96 -3.65
CA GLY A 28 6.76 -15.58 -3.29
C GLY A 28 7.61 -15.41 -2.04
N SER A 29 7.50 -14.23 -1.46
CA SER A 29 8.13 -13.79 -0.20
C SER A 29 7.13 -12.96 0.61
N GLY A 30 7.43 -12.62 1.86
CA GLY A 30 6.55 -11.78 2.69
C GLY A 30 6.09 -10.49 2.00
N PRO A 31 6.98 -9.70 1.39
CA PRO A 31 6.60 -8.51 0.62
C PRO A 31 5.68 -8.81 -0.58
N THR A 32 5.95 -9.89 -1.34
CA THR A 32 5.09 -10.26 -2.48
C THR A 32 3.75 -10.83 -2.04
N LEU A 33 3.67 -11.46 -0.86
CA LEU A 33 2.39 -11.89 -0.28
C LEU A 33 1.56 -10.68 0.17
N LEU A 34 2.19 -9.65 0.76
CA LEU A 34 1.51 -8.38 1.06
C LEU A 34 0.96 -7.72 -0.20
N LEU A 35 1.75 -7.72 -1.28
CA LEU A 35 1.31 -7.23 -2.58
C LEU A 35 0.09 -8.00 -3.06
N GLY A 36 0.12 -9.33 -3.04
CA GLY A 36 -1.02 -10.19 -3.42
C GLY A 36 -2.27 -9.87 -2.59
N PHE A 37 -2.13 -9.71 -1.28
CA PHE A 37 -3.20 -9.30 -0.39
C PHE A 37 -3.78 -7.92 -0.78
N GLY A 38 -2.92 -6.93 -1.01
CA GLY A 38 -3.34 -5.59 -1.46
C GLY A 38 -4.07 -5.62 -2.80
N VAL A 39 -3.60 -6.43 -3.76
CA VAL A 39 -4.25 -6.66 -5.06
C VAL A 39 -5.64 -7.25 -4.88
N ARG A 40 -5.83 -8.23 -3.99
CA ARG A 40 -7.15 -8.82 -3.69
C ARG A 40 -8.08 -7.82 -3.03
N CYS A 41 -7.59 -7.01 -2.10
CA CYS A 41 -8.36 -5.90 -1.54
C CYS A 41 -8.77 -4.89 -2.62
N GLY A 42 -7.86 -4.51 -3.52
CA GLY A 42 -8.15 -3.64 -4.65
C GLY A 42 -9.28 -4.18 -5.52
N LYS A 43 -9.23 -5.47 -5.88
CA LYS A 43 -10.33 -6.13 -6.62
C LYS A 43 -11.64 -6.09 -5.85
N GLY A 44 -11.64 -6.46 -4.57
CA GLY A 44 -12.84 -6.48 -3.72
C GLY A 44 -13.49 -5.10 -3.55
N LEU A 45 -12.70 -4.03 -3.63
CA LEU A 45 -13.15 -2.64 -3.53
C LEU A 45 -13.45 -1.99 -4.89
N GLY A 46 -13.33 -2.71 -6.00
CA GLY A 46 -13.49 -2.15 -7.35
C GLY A 46 -12.39 -1.14 -7.73
N TRP A 47 -11.23 -1.20 -7.07
CA TRP A 47 -10.08 -0.35 -7.31
C TRP A 47 -9.18 -0.94 -8.41
N LEU A 48 -9.73 -1.00 -9.63
CA LEU A 48 -9.13 -1.63 -10.79
C LEU A 48 -8.87 -0.59 -11.89
N ALA A 49 -7.89 -0.87 -12.73
CA ALA A 49 -7.71 -0.20 -14.01
C ALA A 49 -8.79 -0.64 -15.01
N GLU A 50 -8.90 0.05 -16.14
CA GLU A 50 -9.92 -0.23 -17.17
C GLU A 50 -9.79 -1.64 -17.77
N ASP A 51 -8.59 -2.20 -17.78
CA ASP A 51 -8.29 -3.56 -18.26
C ASP A 51 -8.55 -4.67 -17.21
N GLY A 52 -9.04 -4.30 -16.02
CA GLY A 52 -9.29 -5.23 -14.92
C GLY A 52 -8.06 -5.60 -14.10
N MET A 53 -6.90 -5.04 -14.42
CA MET A 53 -5.66 -5.22 -13.67
C MET A 53 -5.61 -4.29 -12.45
N VAL A 54 -4.73 -4.59 -11.51
CA VAL A 54 -4.42 -3.69 -10.38
C VAL A 54 -3.06 -3.05 -10.59
N ASN A 55 -3.03 -1.72 -10.58
CA ASN A 55 -1.75 -0.98 -10.57
C ASN A 55 -1.17 -1.02 -9.15
N ILE A 56 0.07 -1.46 -9.06
CA ILE A 56 0.82 -1.51 -7.80
C ILE A 56 1.88 -0.42 -7.79
N SER A 57 2.01 0.24 -6.65
CA SER A 57 3.10 1.18 -6.37
C SER A 57 3.84 0.73 -5.10
N ILE A 58 5.17 0.60 -5.20
CA ILE A 58 6.01 0.19 -4.08
C ILE A 58 7.04 1.28 -3.81
N PRO A 59 7.02 1.90 -2.62
CA PRO A 59 8.05 2.86 -2.24
C PRO A 59 9.37 2.16 -1.98
N ILE A 60 10.42 2.69 -2.58
CA ILE A 60 11.80 2.20 -2.46
C ILE A 60 12.63 3.25 -1.75
N SER A 61 13.31 2.86 -0.69
CA SER A 61 14.26 3.75 0.00
C SER A 61 15.55 3.86 -0.82
N GLU A 62 15.90 5.10 -1.16
CA GLU A 62 17.21 5.44 -1.76
C GLU A 62 18.23 5.87 -0.69
N ARG A 63 17.88 5.73 0.58
CA ARG A 63 18.71 6.18 1.69
C ARG A 63 19.95 5.33 1.83
N THR A 64 21.10 5.98 1.89
CA THR A 64 22.40 5.38 2.17
C THR A 64 22.90 5.78 3.56
N PRO A 65 23.87 5.06 4.16
CA PRO A 65 24.47 5.48 5.42
C PRO A 65 25.03 6.91 5.35
N GLY A 66 24.58 7.76 6.29
CA GLY A 66 24.95 9.18 6.34
C GLY A 66 24.09 10.11 5.48
N ASP A 67 23.08 9.61 4.78
CA ASP A 67 22.15 10.43 4.02
C ASP A 67 21.24 11.24 4.97
N THR A 68 21.27 12.56 4.82
CA THR A 68 20.50 13.51 5.65
C THR A 68 19.28 14.10 4.94
N ARG A 69 18.94 13.64 3.74
CA ARG A 69 17.73 14.08 3.03
C ARG A 69 16.50 13.78 3.88
N ALA A 70 15.56 14.72 3.97
CA ALA A 70 14.30 14.52 4.68
C ALA A 70 13.46 13.41 4.05
N ASN A 71 13.33 13.45 2.72
CA ASN A 71 12.67 12.40 1.91
C ASN A 71 13.68 11.82 0.93
N ALA A 72 13.94 10.52 1.02
CA ALA A 72 14.83 9.77 0.13
C ALA A 72 14.10 8.50 -0.35
N LEU A 73 12.89 8.71 -0.86
CA LEU A 73 12.02 7.66 -1.41
C LEU A 73 11.80 7.89 -2.90
N THR A 74 11.76 6.80 -3.64
CA THR A 74 11.25 6.71 -5.01
C THR A 74 10.21 5.61 -5.06
N ASN A 75 9.48 5.47 -6.16
CA ASN A 75 8.49 4.43 -6.32
C ASN A 75 8.79 3.61 -7.58
N VAL A 76 8.48 2.32 -7.53
CA VAL A 76 8.33 1.48 -8.71
C VAL A 76 6.87 1.13 -8.90
N THR A 77 6.41 1.13 -10.15
CA THR A 77 5.02 0.82 -10.50
C THR A 77 4.97 -0.29 -11.54
N PHE A 78 3.97 -1.16 -11.42
CA PHE A 78 3.68 -2.23 -12.38
C PHE A 78 2.26 -2.74 -12.17
N THR A 79 1.74 -3.47 -13.16
CA THR A 79 0.37 -4.02 -13.12
C THR A 79 0.38 -5.50 -12.77
N VAL A 80 -0.64 -5.95 -12.04
CA VAL A 80 -0.79 -7.33 -11.57
C VAL A 80 -2.21 -7.83 -11.82
N ASP A 81 -2.33 -9.07 -12.28
CA ASP A 81 -3.62 -9.76 -12.40
C ASP A 81 -4.11 -10.17 -11.00
N PRO A 82 -5.29 -9.70 -10.58
CA PRO A 82 -5.82 -10.02 -9.25
C PRO A 82 -6.21 -11.49 -9.06
N ASP A 83 -6.37 -12.28 -10.12
CA ASP A 83 -6.71 -13.68 -9.99
C ASP A 83 -5.49 -14.58 -9.94
N GLU A 84 -4.40 -14.20 -10.63
CA GLU A 84 -3.14 -14.94 -10.61
C GLU A 84 -2.52 -15.00 -9.20
N VAL A 85 -2.55 -13.89 -8.45
CA VAL A 85 -1.87 -13.78 -7.14
C VAL A 85 -2.38 -14.75 -6.07
N THR A 86 -3.55 -15.33 -6.24
CA THR A 86 -4.11 -16.31 -5.29
C THR A 86 -3.49 -17.69 -5.42
N THR A 87 -2.90 -17.98 -6.57
CA THR A 87 -2.33 -19.29 -6.92
C THR A 87 -0.82 -19.23 -7.15
N ASP A 88 -0.29 -18.14 -7.67
CA ASP A 88 1.13 -17.96 -7.96
C ASP A 88 1.56 -16.47 -7.83
N LEU A 89 2.56 -16.24 -7.02
CA LEU A 89 3.19 -14.92 -6.84
C LEU A 89 4.48 -14.74 -7.66
N SER A 90 4.89 -15.76 -8.40
CA SER A 90 6.15 -15.71 -9.17
C SER A 90 6.10 -14.65 -10.28
N GLY A 91 4.95 -14.51 -10.95
CA GLY A 91 4.72 -13.48 -11.97
C GLY A 91 4.86 -12.06 -11.39
N ALA A 92 4.20 -11.79 -10.27
CA ALA A 92 4.31 -10.51 -9.57
C ALA A 92 5.74 -10.22 -9.10
N ARG A 93 6.46 -11.25 -8.62
CA ARG A 93 7.87 -11.14 -8.21
C ARG A 93 8.79 -10.78 -9.38
N VAL A 94 8.57 -11.38 -10.56
CA VAL A 94 9.32 -11.07 -11.78
C VAL A 94 9.09 -9.61 -12.18
N LYS A 95 7.84 -9.18 -12.26
CA LYS A 95 7.48 -7.79 -12.60
C LYS A 95 8.08 -6.77 -11.63
N PHE A 96 8.07 -7.07 -10.33
CA PHE A 96 8.70 -6.22 -9.33
C PHE A 96 10.21 -6.12 -9.55
N LYS A 97 10.89 -7.25 -9.81
CA LYS A 97 12.34 -7.27 -10.11
C LYS A 97 12.66 -6.46 -11.36
N GLU A 98 11.89 -6.61 -12.43
CA GLU A 98 12.06 -5.85 -13.67
C GLU A 98 11.83 -4.34 -13.44
N ALA A 99 10.85 -3.96 -12.63
CA ALA A 99 10.61 -2.56 -12.27
C ALA A 99 11.78 -1.97 -11.47
N LEU A 100 12.37 -2.73 -10.53
CA LEU A 100 13.56 -2.31 -9.81
C LEU A 100 14.79 -2.17 -10.73
N GLN A 101 14.94 -3.09 -11.69
CA GLN A 101 16.04 -3.03 -12.65
C GLN A 101 15.92 -1.79 -13.54
N ARG A 102 14.75 -1.51 -14.09
CA ARG A 102 14.48 -0.27 -14.85
C ARG A 102 14.77 0.98 -14.04
N LEU A 103 14.33 1.03 -12.77
CA LEU A 103 14.65 2.14 -11.88
C LEU A 103 16.16 2.35 -11.73
N GLY A 104 16.93 1.27 -11.60
CA GLY A 104 18.39 1.33 -11.49
C GLY A 104 19.10 1.80 -12.77
N GLU A 105 18.55 1.51 -13.95
CA GLU A 105 19.13 1.86 -15.26
C GLU A 105 18.72 3.26 -15.72
N GLU A 106 17.46 3.63 -15.56
CA GLU A 106 16.83 4.84 -16.13
C GLU A 106 16.61 5.94 -15.09
N GLY A 107 16.66 5.57 -13.80
CA GLY A 107 16.24 6.45 -12.71
C GLY A 107 14.73 6.61 -12.64
N ASN A 108 14.27 7.54 -11.81
CA ASN A 108 12.84 7.85 -11.73
C ASN A 108 12.52 9.06 -12.64
N GLU A 109 12.00 8.80 -13.83
CA GLU A 109 11.63 9.85 -14.81
C GLU A 109 10.64 10.87 -14.23
N LEU A 110 9.75 10.46 -13.32
CA LEU A 110 8.79 11.37 -12.66
C LEU A 110 9.48 12.43 -11.79
N LEU A 111 10.70 12.16 -11.33
CA LEU A 111 11.47 13.10 -10.53
C LEU A 111 12.28 14.10 -11.38
N GLY A 112 12.46 13.82 -12.68
CA GLY A 112 13.21 14.69 -13.60
C GLY A 112 12.72 16.15 -13.61
N PRO A 113 11.42 16.44 -13.67
CA PRO A 113 10.88 17.79 -13.65
C PRO A 113 10.91 18.49 -12.28
N LEU A 114 11.16 17.78 -11.17
CA LEU A 114 11.10 18.36 -9.80
C LEU A 114 11.94 19.63 -9.61
N PRO A 115 13.17 19.76 -10.14
CA PRO A 115 13.94 20.99 -10.01
C PRO A 115 13.27 22.21 -10.64
N LEU A 116 12.33 22.01 -11.56
CA LEU A 116 11.60 23.08 -12.21
C LEU A 116 10.33 23.52 -11.44
N VAL A 117 9.86 22.70 -10.51
CA VAL A 117 8.64 22.97 -9.73
C VAL A 117 8.64 24.32 -9.02
N PRO A 118 9.76 24.83 -8.42
CA PRO A 118 9.78 26.17 -7.80
C PRO A 118 9.52 27.31 -8.78
N PHE A 119 9.71 27.08 -10.07
CA PHE A 119 9.53 28.08 -11.13
C PHE A 119 8.16 27.99 -11.83
N VAL A 120 7.35 26.99 -11.47
CA VAL A 120 6.05 26.74 -12.06
C VAL A 120 4.95 27.31 -11.15
N PRO A 121 3.96 28.08 -11.69
CA PRO A 121 2.84 28.54 -10.88
C PRO A 121 2.08 27.39 -10.22
N GLN A 122 1.68 27.58 -8.97
CA GLN A 122 1.00 26.53 -8.17
C GLN A 122 -0.25 25.95 -8.87
N SER A 123 -0.96 26.77 -9.67
CA SER A 123 -2.11 26.33 -10.46
C SER A 123 -1.74 25.34 -11.55
N ALA A 124 -0.56 25.50 -12.16
CA ALA A 124 -0.05 24.57 -13.19
C ALA A 124 0.47 23.28 -12.53
N VAL A 125 1.13 23.35 -11.37
CA VAL A 125 1.54 22.17 -10.60
C VAL A 125 0.32 21.32 -10.25
N ARG A 126 -0.74 21.92 -9.68
CA ARG A 126 -1.99 21.22 -9.37
C ARG A 126 -2.68 20.58 -10.58
N ARG A 127 -2.50 21.18 -11.77
CA ARG A 127 -3.07 20.63 -13.00
C ARG A 127 -2.27 19.43 -13.51
N LEU A 128 -0.94 19.48 -13.39
CA LEU A 128 -0.04 18.38 -13.71
C LEU A 128 -0.21 17.21 -12.72
N GLU A 129 -0.32 17.51 -11.43
CA GLU A 129 -0.61 16.54 -10.38
C GLU A 129 -1.89 15.75 -10.68
N GLY A 130 -2.98 16.41 -11.07
CA GLY A 130 -4.23 15.77 -11.48
C GLY A 130 -4.15 14.94 -12.77
N MET A 131 -3.09 15.10 -13.59
CA MET A 131 -2.85 14.25 -14.77
C MET A 131 -1.94 13.05 -14.44
N VAL A 132 -1.01 13.22 -13.51
CA VAL A 132 -0.06 12.18 -13.09
C VAL A 132 -0.69 11.20 -12.08
N LEU A 133 -1.58 11.69 -11.21
CA LEU A 133 -2.24 10.90 -10.16
C LEU A 133 -3.60 10.30 -10.60
N LYS A 134 -3.84 10.16 -11.90
CA LYS A 134 -5.13 9.66 -12.42
C LYS A 134 -5.31 8.15 -12.29
N ASP A 135 -4.25 7.39 -12.20
CA ASP A 135 -4.33 5.95 -12.18
C ASP A 135 -4.63 5.46 -10.76
N LYS A 136 -5.65 4.60 -10.66
CA LYS A 136 -5.96 3.91 -9.41
C LYS A 136 -4.80 2.98 -9.07
N GLU A 137 -4.03 3.31 -8.03
CA GLU A 137 -2.91 2.51 -7.58
C GLU A 137 -3.15 1.95 -6.18
N VAL A 138 -2.71 0.74 -5.94
CA VAL A 138 -2.58 0.15 -4.61
C VAL A 138 -1.13 0.25 -4.19
N ALA A 139 -0.83 1.20 -3.31
CA ALA A 139 0.51 1.33 -2.75
C ALA A 139 0.73 0.28 -1.67
N CYS A 140 1.86 -0.44 -1.72
CA CYS A 140 2.22 -1.47 -0.75
C CYS A 140 3.57 -1.14 -0.10
N SER A 141 3.59 -1.01 1.23
CA SER A 141 4.80 -0.72 2.01
C SER A 141 5.05 -1.82 3.04
N TYR A 142 6.12 -2.58 2.84
CA TYR A 142 6.54 -3.62 3.76
C TYR A 142 7.74 -3.16 4.58
N LEU A 143 7.54 -2.93 5.88
CA LEU A 143 8.56 -2.39 6.78
C LEU A 143 9.53 -3.47 7.31
N GLY A 144 9.23 -4.75 7.08
CA GLY A 144 10.05 -5.84 7.59
C GLY A 144 9.91 -6.05 9.09
N GLU A 145 10.94 -6.58 9.70
CA GLU A 145 11.00 -6.77 11.16
C GLU A 145 11.23 -5.45 11.86
N LEU A 146 10.33 -5.09 12.78
CA LEU A 146 10.44 -3.89 13.59
C LEU A 146 11.26 -4.18 14.86
N ASP A 147 11.93 -3.15 15.37
CA ASP A 147 12.60 -3.24 16.66
C ASP A 147 11.58 -3.63 17.74
N PRO A 148 11.85 -4.67 18.56
CA PRO A 148 10.97 -5.08 19.65
C PRO A 148 10.57 -3.94 20.60
N ALA A 149 11.39 -2.91 20.73
CA ALA A 149 11.07 -1.73 21.53
C ALA A 149 9.82 -0.99 21.04
N THR A 150 9.47 -1.10 19.74
CA THR A 150 8.24 -0.48 19.18
C THR A 150 6.97 -1.10 19.75
N ASN A 151 7.05 -2.35 20.23
CA ASN A 151 5.94 -3.09 20.86
C ASN A 151 5.90 -2.96 22.38
N ARG A 152 6.83 -2.21 23.00
CA ARG A 152 7.05 -2.20 24.44
C ARG A 152 7.05 -0.78 25.04
N PRO A 153 5.95 -0.01 24.89
CA PRO A 153 5.91 1.38 25.30
C PRO A 153 6.07 1.59 26.81
N ASP A 154 5.69 0.58 27.62
CA ASP A 154 5.80 0.57 29.09
C ASP A 154 6.81 -0.48 29.59
N GLY A 155 7.57 -1.12 28.68
CA GLY A 155 8.53 -2.20 28.99
C GLY A 155 7.93 -3.61 28.95
N SER A 156 6.61 -3.76 28.84
CA SER A 156 5.94 -5.04 28.57
C SER A 156 5.48 -5.13 27.11
N ASP A 157 5.29 -6.36 26.61
CA ASP A 157 4.82 -6.54 25.22
C ASP A 157 3.35 -6.12 25.10
N ALA A 158 3.07 -5.24 24.15
CA ALA A 158 1.70 -4.87 23.78
C ALA A 158 0.96 -6.06 23.13
N ALA A 159 -0.35 -6.11 23.32
CA ALA A 159 -1.20 -7.14 22.72
C ALA A 159 -1.20 -7.05 21.18
N SER A 160 -1.12 -5.83 20.64
CA SER A 160 -1.05 -5.57 19.22
C SER A 160 -0.26 -4.29 18.93
N THR A 161 0.40 -4.24 17.78
CA THR A 161 1.10 -3.05 17.27
C THR A 161 0.78 -2.92 15.79
N TYR A 162 0.46 -1.70 15.36
CA TYR A 162 0.20 -1.37 13.96
C TYR A 162 0.49 0.10 13.68
N LEU A 163 0.69 0.41 12.41
CA LEU A 163 0.83 1.78 11.90
C LEU A 163 -0.30 2.05 10.92
N LEU A 164 -1.12 3.05 11.22
CA LEU A 164 -2.17 3.51 10.32
C LEU A 164 -1.70 4.77 9.58
N PRO A 165 -1.81 4.82 8.25
CA PRO A 165 -1.69 6.07 7.54
C PRO A 165 -2.85 6.98 7.94
N PHE A 166 -2.54 8.20 8.33
CA PHE A 166 -3.53 9.19 8.71
C PHE A 166 -3.24 10.50 8.00
N GLU A 167 -4.15 10.93 7.15
CA GLU A 167 -4.08 12.22 6.49
C GLU A 167 -5.04 13.20 7.17
N GLN A 168 -4.49 14.30 7.68
CA GLN A 168 -5.29 15.37 8.26
C GLN A 168 -5.85 16.28 7.16
N GLY A 169 -7.11 16.65 7.30
CA GLY A 169 -7.71 17.69 6.46
C GLY A 169 -8.24 17.22 5.11
N ILE A 170 -8.29 15.90 4.86
CA ILE A 170 -8.97 15.37 3.67
C ILE A 170 -10.44 15.78 3.72
N THR A 171 -10.92 16.35 2.63
CA THR A 171 -12.31 16.75 2.48
C THR A 171 -13.07 15.84 1.53
N PHE A 172 -14.39 15.85 1.65
CA PHE A 172 -15.27 15.17 0.69
C PHE A 172 -14.98 15.56 -0.77
N ARG A 173 -14.63 16.83 -1.00
CA ARG A 173 -14.28 17.33 -2.33
C ARG A 173 -12.99 16.69 -2.85
N ASP A 174 -12.00 16.50 -1.99
CA ASP A 174 -10.71 15.92 -2.38
C ASP A 174 -10.90 14.45 -2.79
N ILE A 175 -11.61 13.66 -1.98
CA ILE A 175 -11.91 12.26 -2.29
C ILE A 175 -12.71 12.14 -3.59
N ARG A 176 -13.75 12.96 -3.76
CA ARG A 176 -14.56 12.93 -4.97
C ARG A 176 -13.78 13.34 -6.21
N ARG A 177 -12.85 14.29 -6.09
CA ARG A 177 -12.01 14.74 -7.20
C ARG A 177 -11.01 13.66 -7.62
N ALA A 178 -10.53 12.87 -6.69
CA ALA A 178 -9.60 11.77 -6.90
C ALA A 178 -10.31 10.45 -7.31
N ASP A 179 -11.64 10.44 -7.44
CA ASP A 179 -12.45 9.24 -7.66
C ASP A 179 -12.29 8.17 -6.57
N GLY A 180 -12.13 8.60 -5.33
CA GLY A 180 -11.87 7.75 -4.17
C GLY A 180 -10.46 7.92 -3.62
N ILE A 181 -10.15 7.20 -2.56
CA ILE A 181 -8.81 7.13 -1.96
C ILE A 181 -8.53 5.72 -1.45
N PHE A 182 -7.37 5.19 -1.80
CA PHE A 182 -6.84 3.96 -1.24
C PHE A 182 -5.55 4.31 -0.49
N HIS A 183 -5.58 4.23 0.83
CA HIS A 183 -4.38 4.45 1.63
C HIS A 183 -3.37 3.32 1.38
N PRO A 184 -2.06 3.59 1.48
CA PRO A 184 -1.05 2.55 1.35
C PRO A 184 -1.35 1.37 2.27
N VAL A 185 -1.26 0.16 1.72
CA VAL A 185 -1.26 -1.08 2.48
C VAL A 185 0.09 -1.18 3.17
N ILE A 186 0.12 -0.93 4.48
CA ILE A 186 1.35 -0.93 5.26
C ILE A 186 1.40 -2.18 6.11
N SER A 187 2.56 -2.82 6.18
CA SER A 187 2.77 -4.02 6.99
C SER A 187 4.14 -4.02 7.64
N GLY A 188 4.22 -4.63 8.79
CA GLY A 188 5.46 -4.92 9.49
C GLY A 188 5.34 -6.18 10.33
N ARG A 189 6.48 -6.60 10.91
CA ARG A 189 6.56 -7.75 11.80
C ARG A 189 7.01 -7.32 13.17
N VAL A 190 6.37 -7.82 14.18
CA VAL A 190 6.78 -7.63 15.56
C VAL A 190 6.17 -8.73 16.41
N ASN A 191 6.93 -9.24 17.36
CA ASN A 191 6.48 -10.21 18.35
C ASN A 191 5.75 -11.43 17.75
N GLY A 192 6.31 -12.05 16.70
CA GLY A 192 5.75 -13.24 16.04
C GLY A 192 4.46 -12.98 15.24
N ARG A 193 4.09 -11.73 15.01
CA ARG A 193 2.92 -11.32 14.24
C ARG A 193 3.30 -10.48 13.05
N VAL A 194 2.60 -10.70 11.95
CA VAL A 194 2.54 -9.78 10.81
C VAL A 194 1.28 -8.93 11.00
N TRP A 195 1.45 -7.64 11.12
CA TRP A 195 0.33 -6.70 11.10
C TRP A 195 0.22 -6.03 9.74
N ILE A 196 -0.99 -5.75 9.33
CA ILE A 196 -1.31 -5.05 8.09
C ILE A 196 -2.34 -3.98 8.40
N ALA A 197 -2.18 -2.81 7.80
CA ALA A 197 -3.15 -1.73 7.87
C ALA A 197 -3.59 -1.33 6.47
N ILE A 198 -4.88 -1.16 6.26
CA ILE A 198 -5.47 -0.66 5.02
C ILE A 198 -6.52 0.41 5.33
N GLY A 199 -6.69 1.34 4.40
CA GLY A 199 -7.75 2.33 4.45
C GLY A 199 -8.29 2.60 3.05
N PHE A 200 -9.61 2.77 2.95
CA PHE A 200 -10.26 3.02 1.67
C PHE A 200 -11.53 3.85 1.82
N SER A 201 -11.77 4.73 0.88
CA SER A 201 -13.07 5.38 0.68
C SER A 201 -13.34 5.50 -0.82
N ASN A 202 -14.56 5.14 -1.23
CA ASN A 202 -15.03 5.41 -2.58
C ASN A 202 -15.28 6.92 -2.79
N ALA A 203 -15.53 7.33 -4.03
CA ALA A 203 -15.75 8.73 -4.39
C ALA A 203 -16.95 9.38 -3.67
N GLU A 204 -17.96 8.60 -3.29
CA GLU A 204 -19.15 9.05 -2.58
C GLU A 204 -18.96 9.11 -1.06
N CYS A 205 -17.81 8.64 -0.54
CA CYS A 205 -17.53 8.53 0.90
C CYS A 205 -18.58 7.69 1.64
N THR A 206 -19.05 6.62 1.03
CA THR A 206 -20.07 5.71 1.60
C THR A 206 -19.46 4.41 2.13
N THR A 207 -18.19 4.12 1.83
CA THR A 207 -17.50 2.94 2.36
C THR A 207 -17.54 2.95 3.88
N THR A 208 -17.97 1.84 4.47
CA THR A 208 -17.97 1.64 5.92
C THR A 208 -16.76 0.80 6.35
N ARG A 209 -16.45 0.87 7.66
CA ARG A 209 -15.41 0.02 8.24
C ARG A 209 -15.75 -1.46 8.14
N ASP A 210 -17.02 -1.83 8.31
CA ASP A 210 -17.48 -3.22 8.23
C ASP A 210 -17.36 -3.78 6.81
N GLU A 211 -17.67 -2.99 5.79
CA GLU A 211 -17.45 -3.36 4.39
C GLU A 211 -15.96 -3.57 4.10
N LEU A 212 -15.10 -2.66 4.58
CA LEU A 212 -13.65 -2.80 4.42
C LEU A 212 -13.11 -4.03 5.16
N ALA A 213 -13.61 -4.31 6.37
CA ALA A 213 -13.28 -5.51 7.12
C ALA A 213 -13.70 -6.79 6.38
N ALA A 214 -14.90 -6.82 5.80
CA ALA A 214 -15.37 -7.94 5.01
C ALA A 214 -14.49 -8.20 3.78
N VAL A 215 -14.06 -7.14 3.09
CA VAL A 215 -13.10 -7.27 1.96
C VAL A 215 -11.74 -7.79 2.43
N ALA A 216 -11.24 -7.30 3.57
CA ALA A 216 -9.98 -7.77 4.14
C ALA A 216 -10.05 -9.25 4.52
N HIS A 217 -11.15 -9.71 5.12
CA HIS A 217 -11.37 -11.13 5.42
C HIS A 217 -11.40 -11.97 4.14
N SER A 218 -12.17 -11.54 3.12
CA SER A 218 -12.23 -12.24 1.84
C SER A 218 -10.85 -12.34 1.18
N ALA A 219 -10.06 -11.28 1.25
CA ALA A 219 -8.70 -11.28 0.71
C ALA A 219 -7.76 -12.24 1.47
N LEU A 220 -7.88 -12.35 2.80
CA LEU A 220 -7.16 -13.36 3.58
C LEU A 220 -7.56 -14.77 3.17
N ASP A 221 -8.85 -15.04 3.07
CA ASP A 221 -9.38 -16.35 2.67
C ASP A 221 -8.89 -16.76 1.27
N ASP A 222 -8.96 -15.82 0.30
CA ASP A 222 -8.47 -16.02 -1.07
C ASP A 222 -6.97 -16.35 -1.10
N MET A 223 -6.20 -15.75 -0.19
CA MET A 223 -4.76 -16.02 -0.05
C MET A 223 -4.47 -17.26 0.82
N GLY A 224 -5.49 -17.95 1.35
CA GLY A 224 -5.34 -19.10 2.23
C GLY A 224 -4.71 -18.76 3.59
N LEU A 225 -5.01 -17.57 4.09
CA LEU A 225 -4.54 -17.05 5.37
C LEU A 225 -5.71 -16.92 6.35
N SER A 226 -5.41 -17.06 7.64
CA SER A 226 -6.32 -16.73 8.72
C SER A 226 -5.71 -15.64 9.60
N GLY A 227 -6.54 -14.70 10.04
CA GLY A 227 -6.10 -13.58 10.86
C GLY A 227 -7.27 -12.91 11.56
N THR A 228 -6.96 -12.02 12.50
CA THR A 228 -7.94 -11.14 13.12
C THR A 228 -8.01 -9.83 12.33
N VAL A 229 -9.20 -9.32 12.07
CA VAL A 229 -9.44 -8.02 11.45
C VAL A 229 -10.17 -7.14 12.47
N GLU A 230 -9.60 -5.96 12.75
CA GLU A 230 -10.08 -4.99 13.73
C GLU A 230 -10.31 -3.61 13.11
#